data_2ca655b5af5bcb155151b6d6be7968f1
#
_entry.id   2ca655b5af5bcb155151b6d6be7968f1
#
_cell.length_a   1.000
_cell.length_b   1.000
_cell.length_c   1.000
_cell.angle_alpha   90.00
_cell.angle_beta   90.00
_cell.angle_gamma   90.00
#
_symmetry.space_group_name_H-M   'P 1'
#
loop_
_entity.id
_entity.type
_entity.pdbx_description
1 polymer ?
#
loop_
_entity_poly.entity_id
_entity_poly.type
_entity_poly.pdbx_seq_one_letter_code
_entity_poly.pdbx_strand_id
1 'polypeptide(L)'
;EIGSGLVGSEMCIRDRGEPCNNVLLYGDAGSGKSSTVKAIANEFKDDGLRLIEVKKNQLYSLPDIMDRISGNPLKFIIFIDDLSFTKNDEDFGALKAILEGSVNGRAKNIAIYATSNRRHLVKESFADRDGDDVHIQDTMQELTSLSARFGLQITFSRPDKNLYSGIVVELAKKYGINMPEDKLIMKAEAHALRAGGRSPRTARQFIEYLAYKQDAEKE
;
A
#
# COMPACT_ATOMS: atom_id res chain seq x y z
N GLU A 1 12.29 7.05 4.85
CA GLU A 1 12.08 7.80 6.14
C GLU A 1 10.84 8.70 6.14
N ILE A 2 10.43 9.30 5.00
CA ILE A 2 9.25 10.19 4.97
C ILE A 2 7.93 9.40 5.17
N GLY A 3 7.85 8.15 4.73
CA GLY A 3 6.64 7.33 4.87
C GLY A 3 6.40 6.79 6.28
N SER A 4 7.43 6.39 7.00
CA SER A 4 7.30 5.82 8.34
C SER A 4 7.04 6.90 9.41
N GLY A 5 7.64 8.08 9.28
CA GLY A 5 7.43 9.19 10.21
C GLY A 5 6.01 9.76 10.16
N LEU A 6 5.46 10.03 8.97
CA LEU A 6 4.10 10.57 8.81
C LEU A 6 3.04 9.53 9.17
N VAL A 7 3.19 8.30 8.71
CA VAL A 7 2.24 7.21 8.99
C VAL A 7 2.35 6.74 10.44
N GLY A 8 3.55 6.77 11.03
CA GLY A 8 3.76 6.42 12.43
C GLY A 8 3.31 7.50 13.43
N SER A 9 3.41 8.80 13.08
CA SER A 9 2.99 9.89 13.97
C SER A 9 1.47 10.15 13.91
N GLU A 10 0.85 9.90 12.77
CA GLU A 10 -0.60 10.00 12.57
C GLU A 10 -1.33 8.74 13.06
N MET A 11 -0.61 7.63 13.20
CA MET A 11 -1.21 6.40 13.69
C MET A 11 -1.58 6.56 15.16
N CYS A 12 -2.82 6.29 15.46
CA CYS A 12 -3.45 6.23 16.76
C CYS A 12 -2.82 5.25 17.76
N ILE A 13 -1.56 4.93 17.62
CA ILE A 13 -0.82 4.11 18.57
C ILE A 13 -0.50 4.91 19.82
N ARG A 14 -0.46 6.25 19.72
CA ARG A 14 -0.31 7.13 20.87
C ARG A 14 -1.67 7.48 21.47
N ASP A 15 -1.99 6.83 22.51
CA ASP A 15 -2.66 7.10 23.82
C ASP A 15 -3.70 8.24 23.96
N ARG A 16 -4.30 8.79 22.89
CA ARG A 16 -5.28 9.86 23.02
C ARG A 16 -6.74 9.45 22.91
N GLY A 17 -7.03 8.17 22.66
CA GLY A 17 -8.43 7.68 22.57
C GLY A 17 -9.26 8.30 21.44
N GLU A 18 -8.61 8.98 20.48
CA GLU A 18 -9.25 9.55 19.30
C GLU A 18 -9.35 8.52 18.18
N PRO A 19 -10.41 8.57 17.36
CA PRO A 19 -10.58 7.65 16.24
C PRO A 19 -9.47 7.86 15.18
N CYS A 20 -8.89 6.76 14.73
CA CYS A 20 -7.84 6.76 13.72
C CYS A 20 -8.37 7.13 12.33
N ASN A 21 -7.53 7.78 11.52
CA ASN A 21 -7.82 7.99 10.12
C ASN A 21 -7.62 6.70 9.31
N ASN A 22 -8.53 6.45 8.38
CA ASN A 22 -8.30 5.46 7.35
C ASN A 22 -7.25 5.98 6.37
N VAL A 23 -6.40 5.11 5.83
CA VAL A 23 -5.25 5.49 5.01
C VAL A 23 -5.33 4.82 3.64
N LEU A 24 -5.19 5.61 2.59
CA LEU A 24 -5.03 5.13 1.23
C LEU A 24 -3.61 5.39 0.73
N LEU A 25 -2.87 4.32 0.44
CA LEU A 25 -1.57 4.40 -0.20
C LEU A 25 -1.74 4.09 -1.69
N TYR A 26 -1.50 5.06 -2.56
CA TYR A 26 -1.68 4.87 -3.99
C TYR A 26 -0.42 5.24 -4.80
N GLY A 27 -0.33 4.76 -6.03
CA GLY A 27 0.77 5.07 -6.93
C GLY A 27 1.33 3.85 -7.65
N ASP A 28 2.54 3.98 -8.18
CA ASP A 28 3.14 3.00 -9.08
C ASP A 28 3.26 1.59 -8.47
N ALA A 29 3.09 0.57 -9.31
CA ALA A 29 3.30 -0.81 -8.90
C ALA A 29 4.77 -1.04 -8.48
N GLY A 30 4.96 -1.81 -7.39
CA GLY A 30 6.31 -2.10 -6.89
C GLY A 30 6.99 -0.96 -6.13
N SER A 31 6.31 0.16 -5.88
CA SER A 31 6.85 1.32 -5.14
C SER A 31 7.01 1.13 -3.63
N GLY A 32 6.49 0.02 -3.08
CA GLY A 32 6.66 -0.31 -1.65
C GLY A 32 5.42 -0.12 -0.79
N LYS A 33 4.26 0.24 -1.33
CA LYS A 33 3.01 0.50 -0.58
C LYS A 33 2.68 -0.59 0.45
N SER A 34 2.47 -1.81 0.00
CA SER A 34 2.12 -2.95 0.86
C SER A 34 3.24 -3.28 1.85
N SER A 35 4.50 -3.13 1.43
CA SER A 35 5.66 -3.34 2.31
C SER A 35 5.72 -2.33 3.44
N THR A 36 5.33 -1.08 3.19
CA THR A 36 5.26 -0.02 4.21
C THR A 36 4.22 -0.37 5.27
N VAL A 37 3.01 -0.80 4.88
CA VAL A 37 1.98 -1.21 5.85
C VAL A 37 2.45 -2.37 6.72
N LYS A 38 3.07 -3.38 6.10
CA LYS A 38 3.61 -4.54 6.84
C LYS A 38 4.77 -4.17 7.75
N ALA A 39 5.63 -3.24 7.34
CA ALA A 39 6.72 -2.73 8.17
C ALA A 39 6.20 -2.00 9.41
N ILE A 40 5.19 -1.14 9.26
CA ILE A 40 4.53 -0.44 10.37
C ILE A 40 3.93 -1.44 11.36
N ALA A 41 3.20 -2.44 10.86
CA ALA A 41 2.61 -3.46 11.73
C ALA A 41 3.67 -4.23 12.53
N ASN A 42 4.84 -4.49 11.94
CA ASN A 42 5.95 -5.15 12.63
C ASN A 42 6.63 -4.22 13.64
N GLU A 43 6.83 -2.96 13.30
CA GLU A 43 7.47 -1.96 14.17
C GLU A 43 6.69 -1.74 15.47
N PHE A 44 5.35 -1.66 15.39
CA PHE A 44 4.47 -1.41 16.53
C PHE A 44 3.81 -2.66 17.10
N LYS A 45 4.32 -3.83 16.77
CA LYS A 45 3.78 -5.11 17.24
C LYS A 45 3.80 -5.20 18.77
N ASP A 46 4.88 -4.75 19.39
CA ASP A 46 5.07 -4.80 20.84
C ASP A 46 4.23 -3.74 21.57
N ASP A 47 3.83 -2.68 20.87
CA ASP A 47 2.87 -1.67 21.33
C ASP A 47 1.39 -2.09 21.16
N GLY A 48 1.15 -3.35 20.84
CA GLY A 48 -0.18 -3.92 20.75
C GLY A 48 -0.86 -3.78 19.39
N LEU A 49 -0.14 -3.35 18.33
CA LEU A 49 -0.69 -3.30 16.99
C LEU A 49 -0.79 -4.69 16.35
N ARG A 50 -1.89 -4.94 15.66
CA ARG A 50 -2.13 -6.17 14.90
C ARG A 50 -2.59 -5.84 13.48
N LEU A 51 -2.17 -6.65 12.51
CA LEU A 51 -2.55 -6.53 11.10
C LEU A 51 -3.50 -7.66 10.72
N ILE A 52 -4.64 -7.30 10.16
CA ILE A 52 -5.60 -8.24 9.58
C ILE A 52 -5.65 -7.96 8.07
N GLU A 53 -5.11 -8.85 7.27
CA GLU A 53 -5.16 -8.74 5.81
C GLU A 53 -6.49 -9.31 5.30
N VAL A 54 -7.24 -8.50 4.54
CA VAL A 54 -8.54 -8.83 3.96
C VAL A 54 -8.45 -8.70 2.45
N LYS A 55 -8.87 -9.72 1.74
CA LYS A 55 -8.94 -9.70 0.28
C LYS A 55 -10.19 -8.94 -0.18
N LYS A 56 -10.14 -8.38 -1.39
CA LYS A 56 -11.26 -7.65 -1.98
C LYS A 56 -12.58 -8.44 -1.93
N ASN A 57 -12.55 -9.70 -2.30
CA ASN A 57 -13.74 -10.59 -2.28
C ASN A 57 -14.23 -10.95 -0.87
N GLN A 58 -13.62 -10.44 0.18
CA GLN A 58 -14.01 -10.62 1.58
C GLN A 58 -14.52 -9.32 2.22
N LEU A 59 -14.69 -8.25 1.45
CA LEU A 59 -15.14 -6.94 1.96
C LEU A 59 -16.49 -7.01 2.67
N TYR A 60 -17.38 -7.91 2.21
CA TYR A 60 -18.67 -8.15 2.85
C TYR A 60 -18.56 -8.69 4.30
N SER A 61 -17.43 -9.31 4.66
CA SER A 61 -17.19 -9.82 6.02
C SER A 61 -16.59 -8.77 6.96
N LEU A 62 -16.23 -7.59 6.45
CA LEU A 62 -15.59 -6.55 7.26
C LEU A 62 -16.42 -6.10 8.46
N PRO A 63 -17.75 -5.88 8.37
CA PRO A 63 -18.55 -5.51 9.51
C PRO A 63 -18.45 -6.54 10.64
N ASP A 64 -18.56 -7.82 10.34
CA ASP A 64 -18.47 -8.91 11.32
C ASP A 64 -17.08 -9.00 11.97
N ILE A 65 -16.03 -8.77 11.18
CA ILE A 65 -14.65 -8.73 11.68
C ILE A 65 -14.49 -7.55 12.64
N MET A 66 -14.95 -6.36 12.23
CA MET A 66 -14.87 -5.15 13.05
C MET A 66 -15.62 -5.27 14.36
N ASP A 67 -16.82 -5.83 14.35
CA ASP A 67 -17.62 -6.06 15.56
C ASP A 67 -16.91 -6.97 16.54
N ARG A 68 -16.29 -8.05 16.07
CA ARG A 68 -15.55 -9.00 16.93
C ARG A 68 -14.31 -8.39 17.57
N ILE A 69 -13.66 -7.42 16.95
CA ILE A 69 -12.41 -6.83 17.46
C ILE A 69 -12.61 -5.45 18.10
N SER A 70 -13.79 -4.83 17.97
CA SER A 70 -14.06 -3.49 18.48
C SER A 70 -13.89 -3.35 19.99
N GLY A 71 -14.23 -4.38 20.76
CA GLY A 71 -14.07 -4.42 22.22
C GLY A 71 -12.69 -4.90 22.70
N ASN A 72 -11.77 -5.21 21.79
CA ASN A 72 -10.45 -5.71 22.16
C ASN A 72 -9.52 -4.55 22.58
N PRO A 73 -8.69 -4.69 23.64
CA PRO A 73 -7.75 -3.65 24.04
C PRO A 73 -6.60 -3.42 23.05
N LEU A 74 -6.37 -4.37 22.14
CA LEU A 74 -5.35 -4.22 21.09
C LEU A 74 -5.84 -3.29 19.96
N LYS A 75 -4.90 -2.74 19.19
CA LYS A 75 -5.18 -1.90 18.03
C LYS A 75 -5.03 -2.71 16.75
N PHE A 76 -5.88 -2.44 15.76
CA PHE A 76 -5.95 -3.22 14.54
C PHE A 76 -5.84 -2.33 13.30
N ILE A 77 -4.98 -2.73 12.37
CA ILE A 77 -5.04 -2.30 10.98
C ILE A 77 -5.74 -3.39 10.17
N ILE A 78 -6.88 -3.05 9.59
CA ILE A 78 -7.50 -3.87 8.54
C ILE A 78 -6.86 -3.45 7.22
N PHE A 79 -6.11 -4.34 6.61
CA PHE A 79 -5.33 -4.07 5.42
C PHE A 79 -5.96 -4.69 4.18
N ILE A 80 -6.26 -3.85 3.19
CA ILE A 80 -6.83 -4.25 1.89
C ILE A 80 -5.79 -3.94 0.82
N ASP A 81 -5.14 -4.99 0.30
CA ASP A 81 -4.07 -4.83 -0.69
C ASP A 81 -4.64 -4.82 -2.12
N ASP A 82 -4.05 -3.98 -2.97
CA ASP A 82 -4.37 -3.81 -4.40
C ASP A 82 -5.86 -3.54 -4.69
N LEU A 83 -6.42 -2.59 -3.93
CA LEU A 83 -7.82 -2.19 -4.04
C LEU A 83 -8.07 -1.51 -5.39
N SER A 84 -8.94 -2.10 -6.18
CA SER A 84 -9.41 -1.56 -7.46
C SER A 84 -10.82 -2.05 -7.74
N PHE A 85 -11.67 -1.19 -8.27
CA PHE A 85 -13.05 -1.51 -8.62
C PHE A 85 -13.30 -1.39 -10.12
N THR A 86 -14.32 -2.08 -10.59
CA THR A 86 -14.96 -1.88 -11.89
C THR A 86 -16.31 -1.18 -11.67
N LYS A 87 -16.91 -0.61 -12.71
CA LYS A 87 -18.17 0.16 -12.61
C LYS A 87 -19.34 -0.60 -11.95
N ASN A 88 -19.38 -1.92 -12.07
CA ASN A 88 -20.47 -2.76 -11.56
C ASN A 88 -20.03 -3.63 -10.37
N ASP A 89 -19.09 -3.16 -9.57
CA ASP A 89 -18.52 -3.93 -8.49
C ASP A 89 -19.37 -3.75 -7.21
N GLU A 90 -20.10 -4.77 -6.81
CA GLU A 90 -20.93 -4.75 -5.60
C GLU A 90 -20.11 -4.48 -4.33
N ASP A 91 -18.84 -4.89 -4.33
CA ASP A 91 -17.90 -4.65 -3.23
C ASP A 91 -17.62 -3.16 -2.98
N PHE A 92 -17.85 -2.30 -3.99
CA PHE A 92 -17.69 -0.85 -3.88
C PHE A 92 -18.66 -0.24 -2.86
N GLY A 93 -19.94 -0.61 -2.95
CA GLY A 93 -20.99 -0.15 -2.03
C GLY A 93 -20.71 -0.59 -0.58
N ALA A 94 -20.25 -1.83 -0.40
CA ALA A 94 -19.89 -2.35 0.92
C ALA A 94 -18.74 -1.55 1.54
N LEU A 95 -17.67 -1.30 0.80
CA LEU A 95 -16.54 -0.50 1.33
C LEU A 95 -16.93 0.94 1.62
N LYS A 96 -17.77 1.55 0.76
CA LYS A 96 -18.29 2.91 0.97
C LYS A 96 -19.05 3.01 2.31
N ALA A 97 -19.97 2.09 2.57
CA ALA A 97 -20.74 2.04 3.82
C ALA A 97 -19.84 1.87 5.05
N ILE A 98 -18.80 1.04 4.96
CA ILE A 98 -17.86 0.81 6.05
C ILE A 98 -17.02 2.06 6.35
N LEU A 99 -16.51 2.74 5.31
CA LEU A 99 -15.73 3.97 5.47
C LEU A 99 -16.58 5.14 6.01
N GLU A 100 -17.87 5.16 5.72
CA GLU A 100 -18.82 6.15 6.25
C GLU A 100 -19.17 5.93 7.73
N GLY A 101 -18.82 4.78 8.27
CA GLY A 101 -19.09 4.45 9.67
C GLY A 101 -20.57 4.21 9.97
N SER A 102 -21.35 3.79 8.97
CA SER A 102 -22.81 3.73 9.01
C SER A 102 -23.39 2.62 9.92
N VAL A 103 -22.56 1.72 10.45
CA VAL A 103 -23.14 0.58 11.17
C VAL A 103 -23.02 0.69 12.71
N ASN A 104 -21.92 1.16 13.30
CA ASN A 104 -21.80 1.14 14.77
C ASN A 104 -20.92 2.25 15.40
N GLY A 105 -20.71 3.36 14.71
CA GLY A 105 -19.70 4.36 15.12
C GLY A 105 -18.28 3.84 14.88
N ARG A 106 -17.34 4.75 14.65
CA ARG A 106 -15.93 4.37 14.43
C ARG A 106 -15.38 3.69 15.67
N ALA A 107 -15.05 2.41 15.58
CA ALA A 107 -14.30 1.75 16.62
C ALA A 107 -12.93 2.42 16.78
N LYS A 108 -12.62 2.91 17.97
CA LYS A 108 -11.42 3.71 18.26
C LYS A 108 -10.12 2.93 18.11
N ASN A 109 -10.19 1.62 18.07
CA ASN A 109 -9.05 0.72 17.97
C ASN A 109 -8.85 0.10 16.58
N ILE A 110 -9.60 0.55 15.56
CA ILE A 110 -9.55 -0.01 14.19
C ILE A 110 -9.28 1.10 13.18
N ALA A 111 -8.32 0.87 12.29
CA ALA A 111 -8.06 1.71 11.11
C ALA A 111 -8.03 0.84 9.85
N ILE A 112 -8.59 1.35 8.75
CA ILE A 112 -8.58 0.68 7.46
C ILE A 112 -7.46 1.26 6.61
N TYR A 113 -6.52 0.41 6.19
CA TYR A 113 -5.42 0.75 5.29
C TYR A 113 -5.65 0.05 3.96
N ALA A 114 -5.68 0.82 2.89
CA ALA A 114 -5.80 0.28 1.55
C ALA A 114 -4.62 0.68 0.68
N THR A 115 -4.21 -0.21 -0.23
CA THR A 115 -3.27 0.14 -1.28
C THR A 115 -3.96 0.12 -2.63
N SER A 116 -3.53 0.99 -3.55
CA SER A 116 -3.99 0.98 -4.94
C SER A 116 -2.85 1.33 -5.89
N ASN A 117 -2.85 0.73 -7.05
CA ASN A 117 -1.92 1.09 -8.12
C ASN A 117 -2.39 2.30 -8.93
N ARG A 118 -3.50 2.93 -8.53
CA ARG A 118 -4.13 4.06 -9.20
C ARG A 118 -4.52 5.14 -8.20
N ARG A 119 -4.48 6.39 -8.63
CA ARG A 119 -5.00 7.51 -7.85
C ARG A 119 -6.52 7.42 -7.71
N HIS A 120 -7.18 7.00 -8.77
CA HIS A 120 -8.62 6.72 -8.79
C HIS A 120 -8.80 5.20 -8.71
N LEU A 121 -9.58 4.74 -7.76
CA LEU A 121 -9.74 3.32 -7.41
C LEU A 121 -10.42 2.48 -8.52
N VAL A 122 -10.78 3.07 -9.66
CA VAL A 122 -11.49 2.39 -10.75
C VAL A 122 -10.70 2.39 -12.06
N LYS A 123 -10.91 1.31 -12.81
CA LYS A 123 -10.34 1.14 -14.16
C LYS A 123 -11.13 1.96 -15.16
N GLU A 124 -10.48 2.93 -15.80
CA GLU A 124 -10.96 3.50 -17.04
C GLU A 124 -10.77 2.47 -18.16
N SER A 125 -11.83 2.08 -18.84
CA SER A 125 -11.74 1.30 -20.07
C SER A 125 -11.77 2.24 -21.27
N PHE A 126 -10.91 2.01 -22.25
CA PHE A 126 -10.92 2.77 -23.52
C PHE A 126 -12.24 2.57 -24.30
N ALA A 127 -12.97 1.47 -24.05
CA ALA A 127 -14.28 1.21 -24.64
C ALA A 127 -15.40 2.11 -24.07
N ASP A 128 -15.17 2.77 -22.95
CA ASP A 128 -16.17 3.63 -22.29
C ASP A 128 -16.21 5.05 -22.85
N ARG A 129 -15.35 5.39 -23.84
CA ARG A 129 -15.31 6.74 -24.45
C ARG A 129 -16.41 6.98 -25.50
N ASP A 130 -17.12 5.94 -25.94
CA ASP A 130 -18.14 6.03 -26.99
C ASP A 130 -19.61 5.98 -26.47
N GLY A 131 -19.85 6.06 -25.16
CA GLY A 131 -21.19 5.99 -24.59
C GLY A 131 -21.44 7.01 -23.48
N ASP A 132 -22.38 7.91 -23.70
CA ASP A 132 -23.08 8.81 -22.78
C ASP A 132 -22.23 9.46 -21.68
N ASP A 133 -21.73 10.66 -21.94
CA ASP A 133 -20.87 11.49 -21.07
C ASP A 133 -21.42 11.69 -19.64
N VAL A 134 -22.73 11.60 -19.45
CA VAL A 134 -23.40 11.83 -18.15
C VAL A 134 -23.11 10.70 -17.17
N HIS A 135 -23.16 9.45 -17.59
CA HIS A 135 -22.88 8.29 -16.73
C HIS A 135 -21.40 8.14 -16.37
N ILE A 136 -20.50 8.70 -17.18
CA ILE A 136 -19.06 8.71 -16.89
C ILE A 136 -18.76 9.69 -15.76
N GLN A 137 -19.37 10.87 -15.77
CA GLN A 137 -19.18 11.89 -14.75
C GLN A 137 -19.72 11.46 -13.37
N ASP A 138 -20.88 10.82 -13.31
CA ASP A 138 -21.46 10.32 -12.06
C ASP A 138 -20.57 9.25 -11.44
N THR A 139 -20.05 8.32 -12.24
CA THR A 139 -19.13 7.30 -11.76
C THR A 139 -17.82 7.90 -11.25
N MET A 140 -17.24 8.86 -11.96
CA MET A 140 -16.01 9.56 -11.53
C MET A 140 -16.20 10.33 -10.23
N GLN A 141 -17.36 10.96 -10.02
CA GLN A 141 -17.72 11.64 -8.78
C GLN A 141 -17.83 10.65 -7.60
N GLU A 142 -18.49 9.53 -7.78
CA GLU A 142 -18.61 8.49 -6.74
C GLU A 142 -17.24 7.96 -6.30
N LEU A 143 -16.33 7.78 -7.26
CA LEU A 143 -15.00 7.24 -7.04
C LEU A 143 -14.05 8.23 -6.35
N THR A 144 -14.15 9.49 -6.75
CA THR A 144 -13.46 10.58 -6.07
C THR A 144 -13.98 10.70 -4.64
N SER A 145 -15.29 10.47 -4.44
CA SER A 145 -15.91 10.48 -3.12
C SER A 145 -15.43 9.33 -2.23
N LEU A 146 -15.15 8.14 -2.76
CA LEU A 146 -14.61 7.05 -1.97
C LEU A 146 -13.18 7.30 -1.50
N SER A 147 -12.32 7.78 -2.40
CA SER A 147 -10.93 8.13 -2.01
C SER A 147 -10.89 9.27 -1.01
N ALA A 148 -11.81 10.25 -1.10
CA ALA A 148 -11.93 11.34 -0.13
C ALA A 148 -12.34 10.88 1.28
N ARG A 149 -12.94 9.69 1.43
CA ARG A 149 -13.29 9.10 2.73
C ARG A 149 -12.11 8.50 3.48
N PHE A 150 -10.99 8.29 2.81
CA PHE A 150 -9.74 8.03 3.50
C PHE A 150 -9.21 9.36 4.03
N GLY A 151 -9.08 9.48 5.34
CA GLY A 151 -8.64 10.72 6.00
C GLY A 151 -7.19 11.08 5.67
N LEU A 152 -6.38 10.09 5.29
CA LEU A 152 -5.00 10.26 4.85
C LEU A 152 -4.76 9.57 3.51
N GLN A 153 -4.20 10.31 2.55
CA GLN A 153 -3.83 9.77 1.25
C GLN A 153 -2.34 9.99 0.99
N ILE A 154 -1.62 8.91 0.72
CA ILE A 154 -0.17 8.93 0.53
C ILE A 154 0.19 8.44 -0.86
N THR A 155 0.90 9.27 -1.62
CA THR A 155 1.35 8.95 -2.97
C THR A 155 2.71 8.26 -2.96
N PHE A 156 2.82 7.13 -3.64
CA PHE A 156 4.04 6.38 -3.87
C PHE A 156 4.46 6.48 -5.34
N SER A 157 5.37 7.38 -5.64
CA SER A 157 5.92 7.56 -6.98
C SER A 157 7.08 6.61 -7.24
N ARG A 158 7.40 6.40 -8.53
CA ARG A 158 8.64 5.73 -8.91
C ARG A 158 9.84 6.51 -8.40
N PRO A 159 10.87 5.84 -7.86
CA PRO A 159 12.07 6.52 -7.43
C PRO A 159 12.80 7.12 -8.63
N ASP A 160 13.35 8.31 -8.45
CA ASP A 160 14.32 8.88 -9.37
C ASP A 160 15.63 8.06 -9.36
N LYS A 161 16.60 8.46 -10.16
CA LYS A 161 17.89 7.75 -10.26
C LYS A 161 18.63 7.72 -8.92
N ASN A 162 18.66 8.83 -8.21
CA ASN A 162 19.43 8.95 -6.96
C ASN A 162 18.82 8.10 -5.85
N LEU A 163 17.51 8.18 -5.68
CA LEU A 163 16.78 7.37 -4.70
C LEU A 163 16.87 5.87 -5.05
N TYR A 164 16.76 5.52 -6.32
CA TYR A 164 16.91 4.13 -6.76
C TYR A 164 18.31 3.58 -6.47
N SER A 165 19.36 4.36 -6.77
CA SER A 165 20.75 4.00 -6.46
C SER A 165 20.96 3.80 -4.96
N GLY A 166 20.42 4.70 -4.13
CA GLY A 166 20.45 4.56 -2.67
C GLY A 166 19.79 3.27 -2.18
N ILE A 167 18.60 2.93 -2.71
CA ILE A 167 17.91 1.67 -2.39
C ILE A 167 18.77 0.46 -2.75
N VAL A 168 19.40 0.47 -3.93
CA VAL A 168 20.28 -0.62 -4.39
C VAL A 168 21.48 -0.80 -3.48
N VAL A 169 22.14 0.30 -3.10
CA VAL A 169 23.31 0.27 -2.20
C VAL A 169 22.95 -0.27 -0.82
N GLU A 170 21.85 0.20 -0.24
CA GLU A 170 21.37 -0.28 1.06
C GLU A 170 20.99 -1.77 1.04
N LEU A 171 20.32 -2.21 -0.01
CA LEU A 171 20.01 -3.62 -0.18
C LEU A 171 21.29 -4.46 -0.37
N ALA A 172 22.27 -3.99 -1.15
CA ALA A 172 23.54 -4.68 -1.34
C ALA A 172 24.30 -4.87 -0.02
N LYS A 173 24.35 -3.83 0.84
CA LYS A 173 24.91 -3.95 2.19
C LYS A 173 24.20 -5.01 3.01
N LYS A 174 22.85 -4.98 3.01
CA LYS A 174 22.02 -5.95 3.75
C LYS A 174 22.24 -7.40 3.32
N TYR A 175 22.45 -7.62 2.03
CA TYR A 175 22.65 -8.95 1.45
C TYR A 175 24.13 -9.35 1.35
N GLY A 176 25.06 -8.52 1.83
CA GLY A 176 26.50 -8.81 1.82
C GLY A 176 27.10 -8.89 0.41
N ILE A 177 26.58 -8.10 -0.53
CA ILE A 177 27.09 -8.09 -1.91
C ILE A 177 28.42 -7.35 -1.97
N ASN A 178 29.47 -8.08 -2.33
CA ASN A 178 30.82 -7.53 -2.49
C ASN A 178 31.08 -7.10 -3.94
N MET A 179 30.63 -5.87 -4.29
CA MET A 179 30.83 -5.30 -5.62
C MET A 179 31.12 -3.79 -5.48
N PRO A 180 32.04 -3.22 -6.29
CA PRO A 180 32.25 -1.77 -6.35
C PRO A 180 30.94 -1.04 -6.67
N GLU A 181 30.69 0.07 -5.96
CA GLU A 181 29.40 0.79 -6.00
C GLU A 181 29.03 1.24 -7.41
N ASP A 182 29.99 1.82 -8.16
CA ASP A 182 29.76 2.25 -9.53
C ASP A 182 29.30 1.11 -10.45
N LYS A 183 29.93 -0.05 -10.31
CA LYS A 183 29.59 -1.24 -11.08
C LYS A 183 28.23 -1.81 -10.66
N LEU A 184 27.92 -1.76 -9.39
CA LEU A 184 26.64 -2.19 -8.82
C LEU A 184 25.49 -1.34 -9.39
N ILE A 185 25.63 0.00 -9.30
CA ILE A 185 24.62 0.95 -9.79
C ILE A 185 24.43 0.81 -11.30
N MET A 186 25.51 0.71 -12.08
CA MET A 186 25.42 0.52 -13.52
C MET A 186 24.64 -0.74 -13.91
N LYS A 187 24.92 -1.86 -13.22
CA LYS A 187 24.22 -3.13 -13.47
C LYS A 187 22.76 -3.08 -13.02
N ALA A 188 22.47 -2.41 -11.89
CA ALA A 188 21.12 -2.22 -11.39
C ALA A 188 20.26 -1.36 -12.35
N GLU A 189 20.82 -0.29 -12.90
CA GLU A 189 20.16 0.53 -13.91
C GLU A 189 19.85 -0.28 -15.19
N ALA A 190 20.80 -1.07 -15.67
CA ALA A 190 20.58 -1.94 -16.82
C ALA A 190 19.51 -3.01 -16.55
N HIS A 191 19.41 -3.51 -15.32
CA HIS A 191 18.33 -4.41 -14.90
C HIS A 191 16.99 -3.69 -14.86
N ALA A 192 16.93 -2.50 -14.25
CA ALA A 192 15.70 -1.71 -14.15
C ALA A 192 15.13 -1.36 -15.53
N LEU A 193 15.96 -0.99 -16.50
CA LEU A 193 15.53 -0.72 -17.88
C LEU A 193 14.84 -1.94 -18.52
N ARG A 194 15.38 -3.14 -18.31
CA ARG A 194 14.79 -4.38 -18.84
C ARG A 194 13.52 -4.80 -18.09
N ALA A 195 13.41 -4.47 -16.80
CA ALA A 195 12.29 -4.83 -15.94
C ALA A 195 11.14 -3.80 -15.94
N GLY A 196 11.14 -2.85 -16.86
CA GLY A 196 10.07 -1.85 -17.01
C GLY A 196 10.20 -0.61 -16.12
N GLY A 197 11.36 -0.38 -15.51
CA GLY A 197 11.67 0.85 -14.81
C GLY A 197 12.21 0.65 -13.39
N ARG A 198 12.62 1.77 -12.79
CA ARG A 198 13.13 1.82 -11.42
C ARG A 198 12.00 1.63 -10.42
N SER A 199 12.18 0.69 -9.50
CA SER A 199 11.28 0.49 -8.35
C SER A 199 12.02 -0.24 -7.22
N PRO A 200 11.58 -0.14 -5.96
CA PRO A 200 12.11 -0.96 -4.87
C PRO A 200 12.03 -2.46 -5.15
N ARG A 201 11.01 -2.89 -5.88
CA ARG A 201 10.86 -4.30 -6.30
C ARG A 201 11.96 -4.71 -7.26
N THR A 202 12.24 -3.92 -8.30
CA THR A 202 13.30 -4.22 -9.28
C THR A 202 14.69 -4.16 -8.65
N ALA A 203 14.92 -3.25 -7.69
CA ALA A 203 16.16 -3.20 -6.92
C ALA A 203 16.36 -4.50 -6.12
N ARG A 204 15.32 -4.94 -5.39
CA ARG A 204 15.37 -6.17 -4.60
C ARG A 204 15.62 -7.40 -5.48
N GLN A 205 14.87 -7.58 -6.56
CA GLN A 205 15.04 -8.69 -7.50
C GLN A 205 16.47 -8.76 -8.06
N PHE A 206 17.05 -7.60 -8.38
CA PHE A 206 18.42 -7.53 -8.86
C PHE A 206 19.42 -7.96 -7.78
N ILE A 207 19.27 -7.50 -6.55
CA ILE A 207 20.17 -7.85 -5.45
C ILE A 207 20.03 -9.33 -5.06
N GLU A 208 18.82 -9.86 -4.98
CA GLU A 208 18.57 -11.28 -4.73
C GLU A 208 19.22 -12.17 -5.82
N TYR A 209 19.14 -11.76 -7.08
CA TYR A 209 19.82 -12.44 -8.17
C TYR A 209 21.35 -12.41 -8.02
N LEU A 210 21.94 -11.29 -7.58
CA LEU A 210 23.37 -11.20 -7.33
C LEU A 210 23.80 -12.07 -6.15
N ALA A 211 23.01 -12.08 -5.06
CA ALA A 211 23.27 -12.92 -3.89
C ALA A 211 23.29 -14.40 -4.28
N TYR A 212 22.27 -14.84 -5.02
CA TYR A 212 22.22 -16.22 -5.52
C TYR A 212 23.46 -16.59 -6.35
N LYS A 213 23.92 -15.70 -7.25
CA LYS A 213 25.13 -15.94 -8.05
C LYS A 213 26.39 -16.02 -7.20
N GLN A 214 26.52 -15.15 -6.20
CA GLN A 214 27.68 -15.12 -5.31
C GLN A 214 27.78 -16.38 -4.46
N ASP A 215 26.66 -16.97 -4.08
CA ASP A 215 26.63 -18.24 -3.33
C ASP A 215 26.91 -19.43 -4.24
N ALA A 216 26.41 -19.44 -5.47
CA ALA A 216 26.72 -20.49 -6.46
C ALA A 216 28.16 -20.48 -6.96
N GLU A 217 28.92 -19.40 -6.80
CA GLU A 217 30.36 -19.33 -7.12
C GLU A 217 31.24 -19.79 -5.95
N LYS A 218 30.68 -20.04 -4.77
CA LYS A 218 31.39 -20.53 -3.58
C LYS A 218 31.30 -22.06 -3.40
N GLU A 219 30.36 -22.70 -4.12
CA GLU A 219 30.20 -24.16 -4.20
C GLU A 219 31.07 -24.75 -5.32
#